data_ba38c9b398c3bcc3f807a9e924c77482
#
_entry.id   ba38c9b398c3bcc3f807a9e924c77482
#
_cell.length_a   1.000
_cell.length_b   1.000
_cell.length_c   1.000
_cell.angle_alpha   90.00
_cell.angle_beta   90.00
_cell.angle_gamma   90.00
#
_symmetry.space_group_name_H-M   'P 1'
#
loop_
_entity.id
_entity.type
_entity.pdbx_description
1 polymer ?
#
loop_
_entity_poly.entity_id
_entity_poly.type
_entity_poly.pdbx_seq_one_letter_code
_entity_poly.pdbx_strand_id
1 'polypeptide(L)'
;MRATWVVSQQRAALTPPSSTTLSVHALMTAFHPDALVTRQMPTNATTGAGEEEAHDLWRSAEAKYEQKRWAEQSEKALYQDVAFKRYQASVDKALAKFENVAEWADFISFLTRLLKALQTSSANYQVIPTKLVVAKRLSQCLNPALPSGVHTRALEVYMYIFTAIGVDGLRRDLQVWTPGLLPFFPHAATSVRPLVLDIYERFYLPLHTDLRPMTRALLLSLLPGVEEESSEFFDRVITLLDRLAASVQWPFFIRTMWKVMIASPTVRLSAFHYLARRM
;
A
#
# COMPACT_ATOMS: atom_id res chain seq x y z
N MET A 1 -32.59 -15.09 -17.97
CA MET A 1 -31.82 -16.01 -17.10
C MET A 1 -31.20 -15.21 -15.98
N ARG A 2 -31.72 -15.32 -14.76
CA ARG A 2 -31.21 -14.61 -13.58
C ARG A 2 -30.04 -15.41 -13.01
N ALA A 3 -28.83 -14.91 -13.10
CA ALA A 3 -27.67 -15.47 -12.45
C ALA A 3 -27.61 -14.95 -11.01
N THR A 4 -28.04 -15.76 -10.07
CA THR A 4 -27.90 -15.54 -8.63
C THR A 4 -26.45 -15.82 -8.23
N TRP A 5 -25.70 -14.77 -7.88
CA TRP A 5 -24.37 -14.91 -7.31
C TRP A 5 -24.50 -15.21 -5.81
N VAL A 6 -24.31 -16.47 -5.45
CA VAL A 6 -24.17 -16.90 -4.06
C VAL A 6 -22.75 -16.60 -3.60
N VAL A 7 -22.63 -15.70 -2.63
CA VAL A 7 -21.37 -15.45 -1.92
C VAL A 7 -21.12 -16.62 -0.97
N SER A 8 -20.37 -17.62 -1.41
CA SER A 8 -19.90 -18.72 -0.59
C SER A 8 -18.70 -18.24 0.25
N GLN A 9 -18.95 -18.01 1.54
CA GLN A 9 -17.88 -17.90 2.53
C GLN A 9 -17.34 -19.31 2.85
N GLN A 10 -16.27 -19.72 2.22
CA GLN A 10 -15.49 -20.86 2.70
C GLN A 10 -14.59 -20.42 3.87
N ARG A 11 -15.00 -20.76 5.08
CA ARG A 11 -14.12 -20.85 6.25
C ARG A 11 -13.20 -22.05 6.06
N ALA A 12 -11.96 -21.83 5.69
CA ALA A 12 -10.91 -22.82 5.83
C ALA A 12 -10.30 -22.67 7.23
N ALA A 13 -10.56 -23.65 8.10
CA ALA A 13 -9.86 -23.82 9.36
C ALA A 13 -8.44 -24.33 9.07
N LEU A 14 -7.43 -23.49 9.31
CA LEU A 14 -6.03 -23.89 9.31
C LEU A 14 -5.57 -24.04 10.77
N THR A 15 -5.32 -25.27 11.19
CA THR A 15 -4.58 -25.61 12.40
C THR A 15 -3.12 -25.16 12.25
N PRO A 16 -2.50 -24.54 13.27
CA PRO A 16 -1.11 -24.13 13.21
C PRO A 16 -0.17 -25.29 13.52
N PRO A 17 0.99 -25.39 12.85
CA PRO A 17 2.05 -26.27 13.29
C PRO A 17 2.80 -25.67 14.48
N SER A 18 3.04 -26.50 15.48
CA SER A 18 3.89 -26.26 16.65
C SER A 18 5.35 -26.08 16.24
N SER A 19 5.96 -24.95 16.59
CA SER A 19 7.30 -24.83 17.19
C SER A 19 7.89 -23.42 17.05
N THR A 20 8.25 -22.87 18.20
CA THR A 20 9.29 -21.85 18.44
C THR A 20 9.15 -20.53 17.68
N THR A 21 8.10 -19.79 17.98
CA THR A 21 7.98 -18.37 17.69
C THR A 21 8.18 -17.61 18.99
N LEU A 22 9.28 -16.88 19.11
CA LEU A 22 9.39 -15.78 20.07
C LEU A 22 8.21 -14.84 19.80
N SER A 23 7.30 -14.81 20.74
CA SER A 23 5.98 -14.20 20.65
C SER A 23 6.11 -12.73 20.28
N VAL A 24 5.46 -12.32 19.20
CA VAL A 24 5.22 -10.92 18.84
C VAL A 24 4.57 -10.16 20.01
N HIS A 25 3.90 -10.87 20.92
CA HIS A 25 3.35 -10.34 22.16
C HIS A 25 4.43 -9.83 23.13
N ALA A 26 5.62 -10.44 23.15
CA ALA A 26 6.74 -10.00 24.00
C ALA A 26 7.40 -8.72 23.48
N LEU A 27 7.31 -8.45 22.18
CA LEU A 27 7.75 -7.17 21.57
C LEU A 27 6.71 -6.07 21.73
N MET A 28 5.42 -6.38 21.79
CA MET A 28 4.37 -5.38 21.99
C MET A 28 4.22 -4.94 23.44
N THR A 29 4.54 -5.77 24.42
CA THR A 29 4.52 -5.39 25.85
C THR A 29 5.73 -4.56 26.29
N ALA A 30 6.79 -4.47 25.46
CA ALA A 30 7.94 -3.62 25.74
C ALA A 30 7.72 -2.14 25.37
N PHE A 31 6.62 -1.79 24.69
CA PHE A 31 6.27 -0.44 24.26
C PHE A 31 5.02 0.10 25.00
N HIS A 32 5.00 0.05 26.32
CA HIS A 32 4.03 0.85 27.08
C HIS A 32 4.60 2.27 27.22
N PRO A 33 3.83 3.34 26.91
CA PRO A 33 4.32 4.72 26.96
C PRO A 33 4.77 5.18 28.37
N ASP A 34 4.28 4.52 29.43
CA ASP A 34 4.65 4.83 30.82
C ASP A 34 5.93 4.12 31.31
N ALA A 35 6.52 3.23 30.50
CA ALA A 35 7.74 2.51 30.87
C ALA A 35 9.05 3.25 30.47
N LEU A 36 8.94 4.39 29.77
CA LEU A 36 10.09 5.15 29.26
C LEU A 36 10.72 6.12 30.28
N VAL A 37 10.16 6.26 31.50
CA VAL A 37 10.62 7.29 32.44
C VAL A 37 11.80 6.82 33.31
N THR A 38 12.14 5.52 33.36
CA THR A 38 13.21 5.03 34.23
C THR A 38 13.94 3.79 33.68
N ARG A 39 14.59 3.92 32.51
CA ARG A 39 15.57 2.90 32.12
C ARG A 39 16.96 3.54 32.00
N GLN A 40 17.76 3.41 33.08
CA GLN A 40 19.20 3.64 33.04
C GLN A 40 19.82 2.73 31.97
N MET A 41 20.65 3.33 31.12
CA MET A 41 21.44 2.61 30.11
C MET A 41 22.32 1.55 30.77
N PRO A 42 22.48 0.36 30.19
CA PRO A 42 23.51 -0.57 30.61
C PRO A 42 24.88 0.03 30.23
N THR A 43 25.64 0.42 31.23
CA THR A 43 27.06 0.80 31.10
C THR A 43 27.88 -0.48 30.92
N ASN A 44 28.11 -0.91 29.67
CA ASN A 44 29.22 -1.80 29.36
C ASN A 44 29.90 -1.29 28.10
N ALA A 45 31.12 -0.84 28.31
CA ALA A 45 32.02 -0.29 27.33
C ALA A 45 32.38 -1.32 26.23
N THR A 46 32.03 -0.99 24.98
CA THR A 46 32.77 -1.49 23.83
C THR A 46 32.60 -0.50 22.66
N THR A 47 33.67 0.18 22.29
CA THR A 47 33.94 0.97 21.08
C THR A 47 32.91 2.04 20.66
N GLY A 48 33.32 3.31 20.81
CA GLY A 48 32.52 4.54 20.58
C GLY A 48 31.82 4.74 19.22
N ALA A 49 32.16 3.98 18.17
CA ALA A 49 31.48 4.07 16.89
C ALA A 49 30.11 3.36 16.86
N GLY A 50 29.94 2.31 17.64
CA GLY A 50 28.66 1.58 17.71
C GLY A 50 27.60 2.29 18.59
N GLU A 51 28.04 3.07 19.57
CA GLU A 51 27.16 3.84 20.44
C GLU A 51 26.60 5.08 19.73
N GLU A 52 27.38 5.72 18.88
CA GLU A 52 26.96 6.88 18.09
C GLU A 52 25.96 6.48 17.02
N GLU A 53 26.19 5.35 16.34
CA GLU A 53 25.26 4.79 15.36
C GLU A 53 23.93 4.33 16.00
N ALA A 54 24.00 3.69 17.17
CA ALA A 54 22.82 3.31 17.95
C ALA A 54 22.02 4.53 18.43
N HIS A 55 22.70 5.60 18.85
CA HIS A 55 22.08 6.84 19.29
C HIS A 55 21.39 7.59 18.14
N ASP A 56 21.98 7.61 16.95
CA ASP A 56 21.40 8.24 15.77
C ASP A 56 20.19 7.45 15.25
N LEU A 57 20.25 6.12 15.30
CA LEU A 57 19.10 5.25 15.00
C LEU A 57 17.95 5.49 15.97
N TRP A 58 18.25 5.66 17.27
CA TRP A 58 17.25 5.92 18.30
C TRP A 58 16.59 7.30 18.13
N ARG A 59 17.38 8.36 17.91
CA ARG A 59 16.85 9.71 17.58
C ARG A 59 15.97 9.71 16.35
N SER A 60 16.36 8.99 15.30
CA SER A 60 15.58 8.85 14.08
C SER A 60 14.25 8.11 14.32
N ALA A 61 14.24 7.09 15.17
CA ALA A 61 13.04 6.36 15.55
C ALA A 61 12.09 7.21 16.40
N GLU A 62 12.62 7.97 17.35
CA GLU A 62 11.87 8.89 18.20
C GLU A 62 11.23 10.02 17.39
N ALA A 63 11.99 10.66 16.50
CA ALA A 63 11.47 11.69 15.62
C ALA A 63 10.33 11.16 14.71
N LYS A 64 10.46 9.94 14.19
CA LYS A 64 9.39 9.29 13.42
C LYS A 64 8.14 8.98 14.27
N TYR A 65 8.34 8.56 15.52
CA TYR A 65 7.25 8.31 16.46
C TYR A 65 6.50 9.59 16.81
N GLU A 66 7.21 10.66 17.12
CA GLU A 66 6.61 11.97 17.41
C GLU A 66 5.87 12.53 16.18
N GLN A 67 6.44 12.43 14.99
CA GLN A 67 5.79 12.83 13.75
C GLN A 67 4.50 12.06 13.51
N LYS A 68 4.50 10.75 13.76
CA LYS A 68 3.30 9.89 13.64
C LYS A 68 2.23 10.31 14.66
N ARG A 69 2.61 10.52 15.92
CA ARG A 69 1.72 10.95 16.99
C ARG A 69 1.07 12.30 16.69
N TRP A 70 1.87 13.23 16.17
CA TRP A 70 1.40 14.57 15.77
C TRP A 70 0.41 14.47 14.61
N ALA A 71 0.70 13.65 13.61
CA ALA A 71 -0.21 13.41 12.49
C ALA A 71 -1.54 12.80 12.94
N GLU A 72 -1.51 11.84 13.88
CA GLU A 72 -2.73 11.23 14.44
C GLU A 72 -3.56 12.23 15.26
N GLN A 73 -2.93 13.11 16.03
CA GLN A 73 -3.63 14.17 16.78
C GLN A 73 -4.24 15.20 15.84
N SER A 74 -3.51 15.60 14.81
CA SER A 74 -3.98 16.50 13.75
C SER A 74 -5.17 15.93 13.01
N GLU A 75 -5.11 14.64 12.66
CA GLU A 75 -6.23 13.94 12.01
C GLU A 75 -7.47 13.89 12.92
N LYS A 76 -7.30 13.59 14.22
CA LYS A 76 -8.40 13.62 15.19
C LYS A 76 -9.04 15.01 15.32
N ALA A 77 -8.27 16.08 15.27
CA ALA A 77 -8.77 17.45 15.31
C ALA A 77 -9.63 17.77 14.06
N LEU A 78 -9.23 17.27 12.87
CA LEU A 78 -10.01 17.44 11.65
C LEU A 78 -11.42 16.84 11.77
N TYR A 79 -11.56 15.69 12.42
CA TYR A 79 -12.88 15.07 12.65
C TYR A 79 -13.81 15.90 13.57
N GLN A 80 -13.33 16.95 14.21
CA GLN A 80 -14.15 17.90 14.96
C GLN A 80 -14.60 19.10 14.10
N ASP A 81 -13.91 19.37 12.99
CA ASP A 81 -14.27 20.44 12.06
C ASP A 81 -15.63 20.17 11.39
N VAL A 82 -16.50 21.17 11.41
CA VAL A 82 -17.85 21.10 10.83
C VAL A 82 -17.78 20.92 9.29
N ALA A 83 -16.82 21.56 8.63
CA ALA A 83 -16.65 21.46 7.18
C ALA A 83 -16.13 20.07 6.81
N PHE A 84 -15.20 19.50 7.59
CA PHE A 84 -14.73 18.13 7.39
C PHE A 84 -15.84 17.10 7.64
N LYS A 85 -16.70 17.30 8.64
CA LYS A 85 -17.88 16.43 8.87
C LYS A 85 -18.87 16.45 7.70
N ARG A 86 -19.07 17.60 7.05
CA ARG A 86 -19.87 17.68 5.82
C ARG A 86 -19.23 16.93 4.66
N TYR A 87 -17.92 17.05 4.52
CA TYR A 87 -17.14 16.28 3.55
C TYR A 87 -17.28 14.78 3.81
N GLN A 88 -17.08 14.33 5.04
CA GLN A 88 -17.29 12.96 5.46
C GLN A 88 -18.70 12.45 5.11
N ALA A 89 -19.73 13.20 5.47
CA ALA A 89 -21.13 12.84 5.18
C ALA A 89 -21.40 12.69 3.68
N SER A 90 -20.75 13.51 2.84
CA SER A 90 -20.82 13.39 1.37
C SER A 90 -20.19 12.09 0.86
N VAL A 91 -19.00 11.74 1.39
CA VAL A 91 -18.31 10.51 1.04
C VAL A 91 -19.07 9.28 1.54
N ASP A 92 -19.57 9.29 2.77
CA ASP A 92 -20.37 8.21 3.36
C ASP A 92 -21.67 7.96 2.57
N LYS A 93 -22.33 9.03 2.11
CA LYS A 93 -23.49 8.94 1.22
C LYS A 93 -23.16 8.27 -0.12
N ALA A 94 -21.98 8.56 -0.67
CA ALA A 94 -21.52 7.90 -1.88
C ALA A 94 -21.20 6.42 -1.61
N LEU A 95 -20.54 6.10 -0.49
CA LEU A 95 -20.17 4.73 -0.10
C LEU A 95 -21.40 3.85 0.17
N ALA A 96 -22.46 4.40 0.74
CA ALA A 96 -23.71 3.67 0.99
C ALA A 96 -24.35 3.13 -0.31
N LYS A 97 -24.08 3.76 -1.46
CA LYS A 97 -24.59 3.28 -2.76
C LYS A 97 -23.95 1.99 -3.23
N PHE A 98 -22.79 1.60 -2.68
CA PHE A 98 -22.11 0.36 -3.03
C PHE A 98 -22.92 -0.89 -2.64
N GLU A 99 -23.75 -0.82 -1.63
CA GLU A 99 -24.60 -1.95 -1.19
C GLU A 99 -25.63 -2.37 -2.26
N ASN A 100 -25.99 -1.46 -3.17
CA ASN A 100 -26.97 -1.69 -4.23
C ASN A 100 -26.33 -1.98 -5.61
N VAL A 101 -25.02 -2.22 -5.65
CA VAL A 101 -24.31 -2.52 -6.89
C VAL A 101 -24.59 -3.97 -7.28
N ALA A 102 -25.22 -4.18 -8.44
CA ALA A 102 -25.54 -5.50 -8.98
C ALA A 102 -24.87 -5.75 -10.34
N GLU A 103 -24.73 -4.72 -11.16
CA GLU A 103 -24.18 -4.81 -12.51
C GLU A 103 -22.90 -3.96 -12.65
N TRP A 104 -22.12 -4.23 -13.70
CA TRP A 104 -20.89 -3.48 -13.95
C TRP A 104 -21.11 -1.97 -14.15
N ALA A 105 -22.26 -1.57 -14.71
CA ALA A 105 -22.62 -0.17 -14.88
C ALA A 105 -22.84 0.55 -13.54
N ASP A 106 -23.30 -0.19 -12.53
CA ASP A 106 -23.48 0.35 -11.17
C ASP A 106 -22.13 0.65 -10.52
N PHE A 107 -21.10 -0.19 -10.76
CA PHE A 107 -19.74 0.09 -10.30
C PHE A 107 -19.21 1.41 -10.88
N ILE A 108 -19.39 1.64 -12.19
CA ILE A 108 -18.96 2.89 -12.82
C ILE A 108 -19.73 4.08 -12.24
N SER A 109 -21.05 3.94 -12.06
CA SER A 109 -21.89 4.97 -11.44
C SER A 109 -21.47 5.27 -10.01
N PHE A 110 -21.18 4.23 -9.22
CA PHE A 110 -20.66 4.36 -7.86
C PHE A 110 -19.32 5.10 -7.84
N LEU A 111 -18.34 4.66 -8.64
CA LEU A 111 -17.01 5.27 -8.71
C LEU A 111 -17.06 6.73 -9.16
N THR A 112 -17.96 7.07 -10.09
CA THR A 112 -18.18 8.45 -10.55
C THR A 112 -18.74 9.32 -9.42
N ARG A 113 -19.69 8.82 -8.65
CA ARG A 113 -20.26 9.54 -7.49
C ARG A 113 -19.23 9.69 -6.38
N LEU A 114 -18.45 8.64 -6.09
CA LEU A 114 -17.39 8.69 -5.10
C LEU A 114 -16.33 9.72 -5.48
N LEU A 115 -15.86 9.72 -6.74
CA LEU A 115 -14.91 10.72 -7.23
C LEU A 115 -15.45 12.14 -7.07
N LYS A 116 -16.71 12.38 -7.45
CA LYS A 116 -17.36 13.69 -7.29
C LYS A 116 -17.44 14.10 -5.82
N ALA A 117 -17.80 13.18 -4.92
CA ALA A 117 -17.85 13.46 -3.48
C ALA A 117 -16.46 13.81 -2.92
N LEU A 118 -15.43 13.09 -3.35
CA LEU A 118 -14.04 13.38 -2.98
C LEU A 118 -13.58 14.76 -3.50
N GLN A 119 -13.94 15.13 -4.73
CA GLN A 119 -13.56 16.40 -5.36
C GLN A 119 -14.22 17.62 -4.72
N THR A 120 -15.42 17.48 -4.15
CA THR A 120 -16.21 18.62 -3.66
C THR A 120 -15.54 19.37 -2.51
N SER A 121 -14.68 18.72 -1.71
CA SER A 121 -14.08 19.34 -0.52
C SER A 121 -12.59 19.01 -0.32
N SER A 122 -11.95 18.32 -1.25
CA SER A 122 -10.55 17.88 -1.06
C SER A 122 -9.53 19.01 -1.12
N ALA A 123 -9.86 20.16 -1.74
CA ALA A 123 -8.93 21.28 -1.87
C ALA A 123 -8.43 21.80 -0.50
N ASN A 124 -9.16 21.48 0.60
CA ASN A 124 -8.86 21.97 1.93
C ASN A 124 -8.24 20.90 2.86
N TYR A 125 -8.25 19.62 2.46
CA TYR A 125 -7.86 18.53 3.36
C TYR A 125 -6.95 17.51 2.66
N GLN A 126 -5.78 17.26 3.25
CA GLN A 126 -4.87 16.17 2.82
C GLN A 126 -5.20 14.84 3.50
N VAL A 127 -6.47 14.64 3.85
CA VAL A 127 -6.98 13.45 4.51
C VAL A 127 -8.27 13.03 3.83
N ILE A 128 -8.37 11.75 3.51
CA ILE A 128 -9.59 11.16 2.97
C ILE A 128 -10.45 10.66 4.15
N PRO A 129 -11.69 11.14 4.30
CA PRO A 129 -12.57 10.63 5.34
C PRO A 129 -12.92 9.17 5.08
N THR A 130 -13.13 8.40 6.14
CA THR A 130 -13.52 6.98 6.08
C THR A 130 -12.57 6.15 5.18
N LYS A 131 -11.27 6.52 5.14
CA LYS A 131 -10.25 5.99 4.23
C LYS A 131 -10.20 4.46 4.14
N LEU A 132 -10.43 3.75 5.25
CA LEU A 132 -10.45 2.28 5.27
C LEU A 132 -11.58 1.70 4.42
N VAL A 133 -12.78 2.30 4.51
CA VAL A 133 -13.94 1.86 3.73
C VAL A 133 -13.75 2.22 2.27
N VAL A 134 -13.26 3.42 1.97
CA VAL A 134 -12.94 3.86 0.60
C VAL A 134 -11.94 2.89 -0.04
N ALA A 135 -10.82 2.60 0.63
CA ALA A 135 -9.79 1.69 0.14
C ALA A 135 -10.35 0.27 -0.09
N LYS A 136 -11.17 -0.24 0.84
CA LYS A 136 -11.83 -1.54 0.71
C LYS A 136 -12.74 -1.59 -0.52
N ARG A 137 -13.57 -0.56 -0.75
CA ARG A 137 -14.48 -0.53 -1.91
C ARG A 137 -13.71 -0.39 -3.23
N LEU A 138 -12.66 0.43 -3.25
CA LEU A 138 -11.79 0.54 -4.43
C LEU A 138 -11.08 -0.78 -4.74
N SER A 139 -10.57 -1.48 -3.72
CA SER A 139 -10.00 -2.83 -3.89
C SER A 139 -11.00 -3.82 -4.49
N GLN A 140 -12.25 -3.78 -4.06
CA GLN A 140 -13.32 -4.62 -4.63
C GLN A 140 -13.61 -4.27 -6.10
N CYS A 141 -13.47 -2.99 -6.49
CA CYS A 141 -13.61 -2.55 -7.88
C CYS A 141 -12.42 -2.97 -8.77
N LEU A 142 -11.30 -3.39 -8.19
CA LEU A 142 -10.14 -3.96 -8.90
C LEU A 142 -10.19 -5.50 -9.00
N ASN A 143 -11.33 -6.13 -8.68
CA ASN A 143 -11.49 -7.56 -8.88
C ASN A 143 -11.28 -7.92 -10.37
N PRO A 144 -10.37 -8.87 -10.69
CA PRO A 144 -10.08 -9.27 -12.09
C PRO A 144 -11.29 -9.73 -12.90
N ALA A 145 -12.36 -10.19 -12.24
CA ALA A 145 -13.60 -10.61 -12.91
C ALA A 145 -14.44 -9.44 -13.45
N LEU A 146 -14.12 -8.19 -13.08
CA LEU A 146 -14.83 -7.01 -13.56
C LEU A 146 -14.26 -6.51 -14.90
N PRO A 147 -15.08 -5.82 -15.72
CA PRO A 147 -14.62 -5.24 -16.97
C PRO A 147 -13.54 -4.16 -16.79
N SER A 148 -12.66 -4.03 -17.79
CA SER A 148 -11.56 -3.04 -17.81
C SER A 148 -12.02 -1.59 -17.59
N GLY A 149 -13.23 -1.23 -18.04
CA GLY A 149 -13.80 0.10 -17.80
C GLY A 149 -14.03 0.41 -16.31
N VAL A 150 -14.38 -0.61 -15.51
CA VAL A 150 -14.49 -0.45 -14.04
C VAL A 150 -13.11 -0.26 -13.43
N HIS A 151 -12.13 -1.05 -13.88
CA HIS A 151 -10.75 -0.94 -13.42
C HIS A 151 -10.16 0.45 -13.72
N THR A 152 -10.31 0.93 -14.96
CA THR A 152 -9.86 2.27 -15.35
C THR A 152 -10.48 3.33 -14.43
N ARG A 153 -11.79 3.26 -14.20
CA ARG A 153 -12.45 4.23 -13.34
C ARG A 153 -12.01 4.15 -11.88
N ALA A 154 -11.76 2.94 -11.35
CA ALA A 154 -11.22 2.76 -10.00
C ALA A 154 -9.81 3.35 -9.87
N LEU A 155 -8.94 3.14 -10.87
CA LEU A 155 -7.59 3.69 -10.90
C LEU A 155 -7.58 5.22 -11.00
N GLU A 156 -8.52 5.83 -11.74
CA GLU A 156 -8.70 7.29 -11.75
C GLU A 156 -9.03 7.83 -10.35
N VAL A 157 -9.86 7.12 -9.57
CA VAL A 157 -10.15 7.49 -8.19
C VAL A 157 -8.90 7.36 -7.31
N TYR A 158 -8.10 6.30 -7.47
CA TYR A 158 -6.81 6.16 -6.77
C TYR A 158 -5.85 7.32 -7.10
N MET A 159 -5.69 7.65 -8.38
CA MET A 159 -4.83 8.77 -8.83
C MET A 159 -5.28 10.08 -8.21
N TYR A 160 -6.59 10.34 -8.18
CA TYR A 160 -7.14 11.52 -7.54
C TYR A 160 -6.84 11.55 -6.04
N ILE A 161 -7.08 10.45 -5.33
CA ILE A 161 -6.80 10.33 -3.90
C ILE A 161 -5.31 10.61 -3.62
N PHE A 162 -4.41 9.96 -4.35
CA PHE A 162 -2.97 10.12 -4.15
C PHE A 162 -2.49 11.54 -4.46
N THR A 163 -3.11 12.21 -5.45
CA THR A 163 -2.85 13.62 -5.73
C THR A 163 -3.33 14.50 -4.57
N ALA A 164 -4.51 14.23 -4.02
CA ALA A 164 -5.10 15.02 -2.95
C ALA A 164 -4.35 14.87 -1.61
N ILE A 165 -3.95 13.65 -1.25
CA ILE A 165 -3.23 13.41 0.02
C ILE A 165 -1.74 13.74 -0.07
N GLY A 166 -1.19 13.79 -1.27
CA GLY A 166 0.23 14.04 -1.51
C GLY A 166 1.16 12.92 -1.03
N VAL A 167 2.46 13.17 -1.11
CA VAL A 167 3.51 12.19 -0.73
C VAL A 167 3.44 11.85 0.75
N ASP A 168 3.27 12.83 1.62
CA ASP A 168 3.25 12.61 3.07
C ASP A 168 1.99 11.87 3.53
N GLY A 169 0.83 12.18 2.94
CA GLY A 169 -0.40 11.45 3.19
C GLY A 169 -0.31 10.00 2.71
N LEU A 170 0.27 9.75 1.54
CA LEU A 170 0.47 8.39 1.03
C LEU A 170 1.48 7.61 1.90
N ARG A 171 2.58 8.24 2.33
CA ARG A 171 3.56 7.66 3.26
C ARG A 171 2.88 7.20 4.55
N ARG A 172 2.07 8.06 5.15
CA ARG A 172 1.32 7.78 6.39
C ARG A 172 0.34 6.63 6.23
N ASP A 173 -0.41 6.62 5.12
CA ASP A 173 -1.53 5.70 4.88
C ASP A 173 -1.18 4.58 3.88
N LEU A 174 0.11 4.30 3.67
CA LEU A 174 0.61 3.34 2.67
C LEU A 174 -0.03 1.95 2.82
N GLN A 175 -0.17 1.47 4.05
CA GLN A 175 -0.79 0.16 4.35
C GLN A 175 -2.29 0.12 4.08
N VAL A 176 -2.95 1.28 4.01
CA VAL A 176 -4.38 1.38 3.69
C VAL A 176 -4.61 1.23 2.18
N TRP A 177 -3.80 1.92 1.38
CA TRP A 177 -4.02 2.02 -0.06
C TRP A 177 -3.37 0.92 -0.89
N THR A 178 -2.29 0.34 -0.41
CA THR A 178 -1.47 -0.64 -1.15
C THR A 178 -2.12 -2.01 -1.35
N PRO A 179 -2.79 -2.63 -0.35
CA PRO A 179 -3.25 -4.02 -0.45
C PRO A 179 -4.23 -4.29 -1.58
N GLY A 180 -5.04 -3.30 -1.99
CA GLY A 180 -5.98 -3.46 -3.11
C GLY A 180 -5.34 -3.26 -4.47
N LEU A 181 -4.33 -2.40 -4.55
CA LEU A 181 -3.76 -1.94 -5.81
C LEU A 181 -2.62 -2.84 -6.31
N LEU A 182 -1.67 -3.22 -5.44
CA LEU A 182 -0.47 -3.94 -5.88
C LEU A 182 -0.77 -5.33 -6.44
N PRO A 183 -1.68 -6.15 -5.87
CA PRO A 183 -1.99 -7.47 -6.45
C PRO A 183 -2.69 -7.42 -7.80
N PHE A 184 -3.17 -6.25 -8.22
CA PHE A 184 -3.99 -6.11 -9.42
C PHE A 184 -3.20 -6.14 -10.73
N PHE A 185 -1.97 -5.60 -10.77
CA PHE A 185 -1.21 -5.44 -12.02
C PHE A 185 -1.06 -6.72 -12.86
N PRO A 186 -0.74 -7.91 -12.31
CA PRO A 186 -0.65 -9.13 -13.09
C PRO A 186 -1.94 -9.53 -13.80
N HIS A 187 -3.07 -9.09 -13.26
CA HIS A 187 -4.41 -9.40 -13.76
C HIS A 187 -5.03 -8.28 -14.59
N ALA A 188 -4.33 -7.13 -14.68
CA ALA A 188 -4.82 -5.99 -15.43
C ALA A 188 -4.85 -6.26 -16.93
N ALA A 189 -5.95 -5.90 -17.59
CA ALA A 189 -6.03 -5.92 -19.05
C ALA A 189 -4.94 -5.01 -19.65
N THR A 190 -4.47 -5.34 -20.86
CA THR A 190 -3.41 -4.61 -21.58
C THR A 190 -3.70 -3.09 -21.64
N SER A 191 -4.94 -2.71 -21.90
CA SER A 191 -5.36 -1.30 -21.96
C SER A 191 -5.32 -0.57 -20.59
N VAL A 192 -5.27 -1.31 -19.47
CA VAL A 192 -5.27 -0.77 -18.10
C VAL A 192 -3.87 -0.75 -17.49
N ARG A 193 -2.98 -1.64 -17.93
CA ARG A 193 -1.60 -1.75 -17.43
C ARG A 193 -0.84 -0.42 -17.42
N PRO A 194 -0.90 0.42 -18.46
CA PRO A 194 -0.20 1.71 -18.44
C PRO A 194 -0.58 2.58 -17.25
N LEU A 195 -1.87 2.62 -16.93
CA LEU A 195 -2.39 3.43 -15.84
C LEU A 195 -1.90 2.95 -14.46
N VAL A 196 -1.76 1.64 -14.27
CA VAL A 196 -1.19 1.07 -13.04
C VAL A 196 0.29 1.42 -12.93
N LEU A 197 1.05 1.30 -14.03
CA LEU A 197 2.47 1.68 -14.05
C LEU A 197 2.65 3.17 -13.78
N ASP A 198 1.79 4.04 -14.35
CA ASP A 198 1.79 5.48 -14.06
C ASP A 198 1.61 5.77 -12.57
N ILE A 199 0.72 5.03 -11.91
CA ILE A 199 0.51 5.15 -10.46
C ILE A 199 1.78 4.77 -9.69
N TYR A 200 2.44 3.67 -10.07
CA TYR A 200 3.66 3.23 -9.40
C TYR A 200 4.80 4.25 -9.57
N GLU A 201 5.00 4.73 -10.78
CA GLU A 201 6.05 5.70 -11.10
C GLU A 201 5.81 7.07 -10.44
N ARG A 202 4.58 7.54 -10.49
CA ARG A 202 4.23 8.89 -10.07
C ARG A 202 4.06 9.04 -8.56
N PHE A 203 3.52 8.01 -7.89
CA PHE A 203 3.13 8.13 -6.49
C PHE A 203 3.95 7.24 -5.55
N TYR A 204 4.33 6.03 -5.98
CA TYR A 204 5.06 5.12 -5.11
C TYR A 204 6.57 5.37 -5.14
N LEU A 205 7.21 5.49 -6.29
CA LEU A 205 8.66 5.71 -6.37
C LEU A 205 9.15 6.95 -5.59
N PRO A 206 8.42 8.10 -5.56
CA PRO A 206 8.83 9.26 -4.76
C PRO A 206 8.86 9.03 -3.25
N LEU A 207 8.33 7.91 -2.75
CA LEU A 207 8.44 7.57 -1.34
C LEU A 207 9.81 7.06 -0.92
N HIS A 208 10.69 6.75 -1.89
CA HIS A 208 12.08 6.30 -1.67
C HIS A 208 12.17 5.16 -0.63
N THR A 209 12.98 5.35 0.41
CA THR A 209 13.21 4.33 1.46
C THR A 209 11.96 3.95 2.24
N ASP A 210 10.91 4.80 2.26
CA ASP A 210 9.65 4.49 2.91
C ASP A 210 8.84 3.41 2.17
N LEU A 211 9.23 3.07 0.92
CA LEU A 211 8.71 1.92 0.18
C LEU A 211 9.20 0.56 0.70
N ARG A 212 10.22 0.51 1.55
CA ARG A 212 10.79 -0.77 2.02
C ARG A 212 9.74 -1.76 2.54
N PRO A 213 8.74 -1.37 3.34
CA PRO A 213 7.70 -2.30 3.78
C PRO A 213 6.87 -2.92 2.65
N MET A 214 6.71 -2.20 1.52
CA MET A 214 5.90 -2.61 0.37
C MET A 214 6.72 -3.19 -0.78
N THR A 215 8.07 -3.18 -0.70
CA THR A 215 8.96 -3.66 -1.78
C THR A 215 8.64 -5.08 -2.21
N ARG A 216 8.36 -5.99 -1.24
CA ARG A 216 7.99 -7.37 -1.57
C ARG A 216 6.70 -7.43 -2.40
N ALA A 217 5.70 -6.65 -2.05
CA ALA A 217 4.42 -6.64 -2.77
C ALA A 217 4.58 -6.02 -4.17
N LEU A 218 5.40 -4.97 -4.31
CA LEU A 218 5.75 -4.39 -5.61
C LEU A 218 6.50 -5.38 -6.50
N LEU A 219 7.45 -6.14 -5.95
CA LEU A 219 8.15 -7.19 -6.69
C LEU A 219 7.19 -8.27 -7.19
N LEU A 220 6.31 -8.77 -6.32
CA LEU A 220 5.30 -9.76 -6.70
C LEU A 220 4.33 -9.24 -7.76
N SER A 221 4.06 -7.94 -7.76
CA SER A 221 3.23 -7.27 -8.76
C SER A 221 3.93 -7.15 -10.11
N LEU A 222 5.21 -6.74 -10.14
CA LEU A 222 5.91 -6.37 -11.37
C LEU A 222 6.61 -7.56 -12.07
N LEU A 223 7.12 -8.52 -11.29
CA LEU A 223 7.90 -9.64 -11.83
C LEU A 223 7.19 -10.47 -12.91
N PRO A 224 5.87 -10.73 -12.85
CA PRO A 224 5.19 -11.41 -13.95
C PRO A 224 5.31 -10.69 -15.30
N GLY A 225 5.45 -9.36 -15.30
CA GLY A 225 5.68 -8.58 -16.52
C GLY A 225 7.08 -8.73 -17.14
N VAL A 226 8.00 -9.40 -16.45
CA VAL A 226 9.35 -9.72 -16.96
C VAL A 226 9.36 -11.00 -17.80
N GLU A 227 8.32 -11.82 -17.78
CA GLU A 227 8.25 -13.07 -18.54
C GLU A 227 7.93 -12.85 -20.02
N GLU A 228 7.19 -11.81 -20.34
CA GLU A 228 6.75 -11.50 -21.70
C GLU A 228 7.69 -10.47 -22.35
N GLU A 229 8.85 -10.90 -22.85
CA GLU A 229 9.81 -10.00 -23.50
C GLU A 229 9.26 -9.29 -24.75
N SER A 230 8.25 -9.88 -25.42
CA SER A 230 7.55 -9.29 -26.55
C SER A 230 6.46 -8.30 -26.14
N SER A 231 6.19 -8.15 -24.84
CA SER A 231 5.18 -7.22 -24.35
C SER A 231 5.63 -5.77 -24.50
N GLU A 232 4.74 -4.91 -24.96
CA GLU A 232 4.96 -3.46 -25.03
C GLU A 232 5.33 -2.82 -23.67
N PHE A 233 5.04 -3.52 -22.55
CA PHE A 233 5.32 -3.03 -21.20
C PHE A 233 6.64 -3.56 -20.64
N PHE A 234 7.30 -4.49 -21.31
CA PHE A 234 8.49 -5.16 -20.80
C PHE A 234 9.58 -4.17 -20.37
N ASP A 235 10.02 -3.29 -21.27
CA ASP A 235 11.08 -2.32 -20.98
C ASP A 235 10.69 -1.35 -19.88
N ARG A 236 9.42 -0.98 -19.82
CA ARG A 236 8.88 -0.12 -18.77
C ARG A 236 8.89 -0.79 -17.40
N VAL A 237 8.53 -2.09 -17.33
CA VAL A 237 8.58 -2.89 -16.11
C VAL A 237 10.02 -3.04 -15.63
N ILE A 238 10.97 -3.33 -16.53
CA ILE A 238 12.41 -3.42 -16.21
C ILE A 238 12.90 -2.08 -15.64
N THR A 239 12.60 -0.97 -16.33
CA THR A 239 12.99 0.38 -15.87
C THR A 239 12.39 0.69 -14.49
N LEU A 240 11.16 0.30 -14.25
CA LEU A 240 10.49 0.52 -12.97
C LEU A 240 11.14 -0.31 -11.84
N LEU A 241 11.53 -1.55 -12.11
CA LEU A 241 12.27 -2.38 -11.16
C LEU A 241 13.65 -1.77 -10.82
N ASP A 242 14.36 -1.21 -11.82
CA ASP A 242 15.64 -0.51 -11.60
C ASP A 242 15.48 0.73 -10.73
N ARG A 243 14.46 1.54 -11.03
CA ARG A 243 14.13 2.72 -10.23
C ARG A 243 13.68 2.37 -8.82
N LEU A 244 12.94 1.28 -8.66
CA LEU A 244 12.58 0.75 -7.34
C LEU A 244 13.83 0.32 -6.56
N ALA A 245 14.76 -0.40 -7.21
CA ALA A 245 16.02 -0.82 -6.59
C ALA A 245 16.84 0.38 -6.10
N ALA A 246 16.95 1.44 -6.92
CA ALA A 246 17.60 2.68 -6.55
C ALA A 246 16.89 3.38 -5.37
N SER A 247 15.54 3.44 -5.38
CA SER A 247 14.73 4.10 -4.36
C SER A 247 14.85 3.45 -2.99
N VAL A 248 14.83 2.12 -2.91
CA VAL A 248 14.89 1.39 -1.62
C VAL A 248 16.32 1.02 -1.20
N GLN A 249 17.31 1.35 -2.02
CA GLN A 249 18.72 0.97 -1.95
C GLN A 249 18.99 -0.50 -2.37
N TRP A 250 19.98 -0.66 -3.24
CA TRP A 250 20.30 -1.94 -3.87
C TRP A 250 20.48 -3.12 -2.91
N PRO A 251 21.22 -3.01 -1.77
CA PRO A 251 21.38 -4.13 -0.87
C PRO A 251 20.06 -4.61 -0.25
N PHE A 252 19.14 -3.70 0.07
CA PHE A 252 17.82 -4.04 0.58
C PHE A 252 16.96 -4.69 -0.51
N PHE A 253 17.01 -4.14 -1.73
CA PHE A 253 16.28 -4.67 -2.88
C PHE A 253 16.67 -6.11 -3.18
N ILE A 254 17.98 -6.39 -3.33
CA ILE A 254 18.50 -7.74 -3.59
C ILE A 254 18.11 -8.73 -2.50
N ARG A 255 18.24 -8.35 -1.23
CA ARG A 255 17.82 -9.21 -0.13
C ARG A 255 16.33 -9.53 -0.19
N THR A 256 15.50 -8.56 -0.57
CA THR A 256 14.05 -8.76 -0.71
C THR A 256 13.74 -9.62 -1.93
N MET A 257 14.40 -9.38 -3.06
CA MET A 257 14.28 -10.18 -4.28
C MET A 257 14.62 -11.65 -4.01
N TRP A 258 15.72 -11.91 -3.29
CA TRP A 258 16.13 -13.25 -2.90
C TRP A 258 15.05 -13.96 -2.06
N LYS A 259 14.48 -13.26 -1.09
CA LYS A 259 13.35 -13.78 -0.30
C LYS A 259 12.11 -14.09 -1.16
N VAL A 260 11.83 -13.26 -2.17
CA VAL A 260 10.74 -13.51 -3.11
C VAL A 260 11.00 -14.75 -3.96
N MET A 261 12.22 -14.92 -4.49
CA MET A 261 12.63 -16.09 -5.27
C MET A 261 12.47 -17.40 -4.48
N ILE A 262 12.82 -17.40 -3.20
CA ILE A 262 12.69 -18.59 -2.34
C ILE A 262 11.21 -18.88 -2.03
N ALA A 263 10.46 -17.85 -1.66
CA ALA A 263 9.11 -18.00 -1.10
C ALA A 263 8.00 -18.12 -2.17
N SER A 264 8.26 -17.67 -3.42
CA SER A 264 7.22 -17.53 -4.46
C SER A 264 7.64 -18.23 -5.75
N PRO A 265 7.28 -19.51 -5.92
CA PRO A 265 7.65 -20.30 -7.11
C PRO A 265 7.22 -19.66 -8.43
N THR A 266 6.06 -19.00 -8.44
CA THR A 266 5.42 -18.40 -9.63
C THR A 266 6.25 -17.28 -10.27
N VAL A 267 7.02 -16.54 -9.48
CA VAL A 267 7.84 -15.40 -9.97
C VAL A 267 9.35 -15.66 -9.88
N ARG A 268 9.74 -16.88 -9.55
CA ARG A 268 11.16 -17.25 -9.37
C ARG A 268 11.98 -17.06 -10.63
N LEU A 269 11.45 -17.51 -11.76
CA LEU A 269 12.12 -17.43 -13.04
C LEU A 269 12.25 -15.97 -13.50
N SER A 270 11.19 -15.20 -13.40
CA SER A 270 11.17 -13.76 -13.71
C SER A 270 12.19 -12.99 -12.88
N ALA A 271 12.27 -13.29 -11.58
CA ALA A 271 13.24 -12.67 -10.68
C ALA A 271 14.68 -13.05 -11.07
N PHE A 272 14.91 -14.31 -11.42
CA PHE A 272 16.22 -14.78 -11.91
C PHE A 272 16.60 -14.10 -13.24
N HIS A 273 15.70 -14.03 -14.21
CA HIS A 273 15.93 -13.34 -15.48
C HIS A 273 16.26 -11.87 -15.29
N TYR A 274 15.52 -11.19 -14.41
CA TYR A 274 15.83 -9.78 -14.08
C TYR A 274 17.24 -9.62 -13.51
N LEU A 275 17.63 -10.46 -12.53
CA LEU A 275 18.96 -10.39 -11.91
C LEU A 275 20.08 -10.74 -12.89
N ALA A 276 19.91 -11.79 -13.72
CA ALA A 276 20.90 -12.20 -14.72
C ALA A 276 21.19 -11.11 -15.76
N ARG A 277 20.21 -10.23 -16.06
CA ARG A 277 20.41 -9.07 -16.94
C ARG A 277 21.21 -7.93 -16.30
N ARG A 278 21.42 -7.94 -14.99
CA ARG A 278 22.09 -6.87 -14.22
C ARG A 278 23.45 -7.28 -13.67
N MET A 279 23.81 -8.56 -13.76
CA MET A 279 25.13 -9.10 -13.47
C MET A 279 26.01 -9.14 -14.72
#